data_e195a1271202f1c3a6fe7183b989dbff
#
_entry.id   e195a1271202f1c3a6fe7183b989dbff
#
_cell.length_a   1.000
_cell.length_b   1.000
_cell.length_c   1.000
_cell.angle_alpha   90.00
_cell.angle_beta   90.00
_cell.angle_gamma   90.00
#
_symmetry.space_group_name_H-M   'P 1'
#
loop_
_entity.id
_entity.type
_entity.pdbx_description
1 polymer ?
#
loop_
_entity_poly.entity_id
_entity_poly.type
_entity_poly.pdbx_seq_one_letter_code
_entity_poly.pdbx_strand_id
1 'polypeptide(L)'
;MLETVDFSEEPLPKEEYKARRDALTERLVVLQQEARAAGVGLVVLFEGWNGAGKGSRISDLMYNLDARATSVYVTENFNAVDAASFPGAEHGVGGFFPMMQQFWKALGGRGTITFYDRGWYTSAVQRMLYTQFGEVKIKNGKVLHPRATVARAVREAAEERHIDALRGALASSADFEKQLTDDGYVVVKFFVHV
;
A
#
# COMPACT_ATOMS: atom_id res chain seq x y z
N MET A 1 5.75 -3.77 -17.26
CA MET A 1 6.63 -3.27 -16.18
C MET A 1 7.21 -4.43 -15.37
N LEU A 2 6.44 -5.36 -14.78
CA LEU A 2 7.01 -6.57 -14.14
C LEU A 2 7.60 -7.57 -15.16
N GLU A 3 7.10 -7.57 -16.38
CA GLU A 3 7.58 -8.41 -17.51
C GLU A 3 9.01 -8.08 -17.95
N THR A 4 9.53 -6.91 -17.58
CA THR A 4 10.88 -6.46 -17.93
C THR A 4 11.88 -6.64 -16.80
N VAL A 5 11.44 -7.17 -15.64
CA VAL A 5 12.33 -7.42 -14.50
C VAL A 5 13.05 -8.74 -14.71
N ASP A 6 14.37 -8.70 -14.73
CA ASP A 6 15.19 -9.90 -14.75
C ASP A 6 15.34 -10.46 -13.33
N PHE A 7 14.75 -11.61 -13.10
CA PHE A 7 14.83 -12.34 -11.82
C PHE A 7 16.03 -13.29 -11.78
N SER A 8 16.84 -13.37 -12.84
CA SER A 8 18.02 -14.24 -12.90
C SER A 8 19.29 -13.55 -12.40
N GLU A 9 19.24 -12.26 -12.07
CA GLU A 9 20.39 -11.55 -11.51
C GLU A 9 20.85 -12.20 -10.21
N GLU A 10 22.14 -12.49 -10.13
CA GLU A 10 22.72 -13.02 -8.90
C GLU A 10 22.65 -11.98 -7.77
N PRO A 11 22.34 -12.41 -6.54
CA PRO A 11 22.31 -11.52 -5.40
C PRO A 11 23.70 -10.91 -5.17
N LEU A 12 23.72 -9.62 -4.83
CA LEU A 12 24.96 -8.93 -4.50
C LEU A 12 25.71 -9.63 -3.36
N PRO A 13 27.04 -9.72 -3.43
CA PRO A 13 27.86 -10.17 -2.30
C PRO A 13 27.53 -9.39 -1.03
N LYS A 14 27.51 -10.06 0.10
CA LYS A 14 27.05 -9.49 1.38
C LYS A 14 27.77 -8.19 1.75
N GLU A 15 29.08 -8.13 1.57
CA GLU A 15 29.89 -6.94 1.90
C GLU A 15 29.58 -5.77 0.96
N GLU A 16 29.42 -6.05 -0.33
CA GLU A 16 29.02 -5.05 -1.32
C GLU A 16 27.61 -4.52 -1.05
N TYR A 17 26.67 -5.41 -0.77
CA TYR A 17 25.32 -5.02 -0.37
C TYR A 17 25.34 -4.10 0.85
N LYS A 18 26.12 -4.46 1.88
CA LYS A 18 26.23 -3.67 3.10
C LYS A 18 26.79 -2.28 2.81
N ALA A 19 27.91 -2.20 2.06
CA ALA A 19 28.53 -0.93 1.72
C ALA A 19 27.59 -0.01 0.92
N ARG A 20 26.89 -0.57 -0.08
CA ARG A 20 25.91 0.20 -0.88
C ARG A 20 24.72 0.66 -0.02
N ARG A 21 24.20 -0.22 0.83
CA ARG A 21 23.09 0.12 1.74
C ARG A 21 23.47 1.25 2.68
N ASP A 22 24.66 1.18 3.31
CA ASP A 22 25.10 2.17 4.28
C ASP A 22 25.29 3.54 3.61
N ALA A 23 25.90 3.60 2.44
CA ALA A 23 26.05 4.84 1.66
C ALA A 23 24.70 5.42 1.22
N LEU A 24 23.74 4.58 0.78
CA LEU A 24 22.41 5.03 0.41
C LEU A 24 21.60 5.52 1.63
N THR A 25 21.80 4.90 2.78
CA THR A 25 21.15 5.30 4.04
C THR A 25 21.63 6.70 4.47
N GLU A 26 22.93 6.95 4.44
CA GLU A 26 23.50 8.28 4.74
C GLU A 26 22.90 9.35 3.79
N ARG A 27 22.86 9.05 2.49
CA ARG A 27 22.28 9.96 1.51
C ARG A 27 20.78 10.20 1.76
N LEU A 28 20.03 9.16 2.14
CA LEU A 28 18.58 9.28 2.44
C LEU A 28 18.32 10.20 3.64
N VAL A 29 19.16 10.14 4.68
CA VAL A 29 19.08 11.05 5.83
C VAL A 29 19.29 12.50 5.41
N VAL A 30 20.27 12.76 4.54
CA VAL A 30 20.51 14.12 4.01
C VAL A 30 19.32 14.58 3.18
N LEU A 31 18.82 13.74 2.27
CA LEU A 31 17.66 14.05 1.44
C LEU A 31 16.39 14.32 2.26
N GLN A 32 16.20 13.64 3.38
CA GLN A 32 15.09 13.94 4.29
C GLN A 32 15.18 15.36 4.83
N GLN A 33 16.35 15.80 5.25
CA GLN A 33 16.54 17.15 5.77
C GLN A 33 16.34 18.22 4.68
N GLU A 34 16.84 17.96 3.48
CA GLU A 34 16.65 18.85 2.32
C GLU A 34 15.17 18.95 1.93
N ALA A 35 14.46 17.82 1.83
CA ALA A 35 13.03 17.79 1.55
C ALA A 35 12.23 18.55 2.61
N ARG A 36 12.57 18.36 3.88
CA ARG A 36 11.95 19.09 4.99
C ARG A 36 12.18 20.60 4.88
N ALA A 37 13.39 21.02 4.61
CA ALA A 37 13.73 22.43 4.44
C ALA A 37 13.03 23.05 3.22
N ALA A 38 12.88 22.30 2.15
CA ALA A 38 12.17 22.72 0.93
C ALA A 38 10.63 22.63 1.04
N GLY A 39 10.10 22.07 2.13
CA GLY A 39 8.66 21.84 2.27
C GLY A 39 8.11 20.80 1.30
N VAL A 40 8.93 19.86 0.84
CA VAL A 40 8.52 18.77 -0.05
C VAL A 40 8.07 17.58 0.77
N GLY A 41 6.80 17.17 0.62
CA GLY A 41 6.27 15.95 1.22
C GLY A 41 6.66 14.71 0.41
N LEU A 42 6.96 13.60 1.09
CA LEU A 42 7.22 12.32 0.44
C LEU A 42 6.17 11.31 0.84
N VAL A 43 5.66 10.61 -0.15
CA VAL A 43 4.74 9.48 0.02
C VAL A 43 5.42 8.23 -0.55
N VAL A 44 5.62 7.24 0.28
CA VAL A 44 6.33 6.02 -0.09
C VAL A 44 5.41 4.81 0.12
N LEU A 45 5.04 4.16 -0.98
CA LEU A 45 4.20 2.98 -0.95
C LEU A 45 5.03 1.71 -1.03
N PHE A 46 4.74 0.78 -0.15
CA PHE A 46 5.23 -0.60 -0.23
C PHE A 46 4.07 -1.53 -0.56
N GLU A 47 4.02 -1.97 -1.79
CA GLU A 47 3.06 -2.93 -2.32
C GLU A 47 3.71 -4.31 -2.49
N GLY A 48 2.94 -5.34 -2.78
CA GLY A 48 3.44 -6.68 -3.07
C GLY A 48 2.90 -7.77 -2.15
N TRP A 49 3.43 -8.98 -2.32
CA TRP A 49 2.88 -10.19 -1.73
C TRP A 49 2.96 -10.22 -0.19
N ASN A 50 2.03 -10.95 0.43
CA ASN A 50 2.12 -11.24 1.86
C ASN A 50 3.38 -12.08 2.13
N GLY A 51 4.13 -11.70 3.17
CA GLY A 51 5.39 -12.37 3.50
C GLY A 51 6.62 -11.88 2.71
N ALA A 52 6.46 -10.97 1.73
CA ALA A 52 7.58 -10.44 0.93
C ALA A 52 8.54 -9.49 1.70
N GLY A 53 8.33 -9.27 3.00
CA GLY A 53 9.24 -8.49 3.82
C GLY A 53 9.04 -6.98 3.78
N LYS A 54 7.88 -6.47 3.33
CA LYS A 54 7.58 -5.03 3.27
C LYS A 54 7.83 -4.33 4.61
N GLY A 55 7.22 -4.82 5.69
CA GLY A 55 7.39 -4.24 7.02
C GLY A 55 8.85 -4.20 7.48
N SER A 56 9.65 -5.23 7.18
CA SER A 56 11.08 -5.23 7.48
C SER A 56 11.83 -4.13 6.74
N ARG A 57 11.51 -3.93 5.45
CA ARG A 57 12.12 -2.86 4.65
C ARG A 57 11.74 -1.47 5.17
N ILE A 58 10.48 -1.27 5.54
CA ILE A 58 10.02 -0.02 6.16
C ILE A 58 10.76 0.20 7.48
N SER A 59 10.87 -0.81 8.33
CA SER A 59 11.58 -0.71 9.60
C SER A 59 13.06 -0.36 9.42
N ASP A 60 13.73 -0.99 8.46
CA ASP A 60 15.14 -0.71 8.13
C ASP A 60 15.34 0.77 7.71
N LEU A 61 14.42 1.32 6.91
CA LEU A 61 14.46 2.73 6.50
C LEU A 61 14.18 3.66 7.68
N MET A 62 13.13 3.37 8.44
CA MET A 62 12.70 4.17 9.58
C MET A 62 13.77 4.31 10.66
N TYR A 63 14.58 3.28 10.87
CA TYR A 63 15.62 3.26 11.90
C TYR A 63 16.61 4.42 11.78
N ASN A 64 16.82 4.91 10.57
CA ASN A 64 17.82 5.93 10.27
C ASN A 64 17.22 7.33 10.01
N LEU A 65 15.90 7.43 9.90
CA LEU A 65 15.21 8.68 9.61
C LEU A 65 14.76 9.42 10.87
N ASP A 66 14.61 10.75 10.78
CA ASP A 66 14.04 11.55 11.85
C ASP A 66 12.56 11.18 12.06
N ALA A 67 12.28 10.51 13.17
CA ALA A 67 10.94 10.04 13.53
C ALA A 67 9.91 11.18 13.67
N ARG A 68 10.36 12.43 13.94
CA ARG A 68 9.46 13.59 14.04
C ARG A 68 8.91 14.05 12.68
N ALA A 69 9.59 13.66 11.61
CA ALA A 69 9.22 13.98 10.23
C ALA A 69 8.87 12.73 9.43
N THR A 70 8.57 11.62 10.10
CA THR A 70 8.29 10.34 9.45
C THR A 70 7.13 9.65 10.12
N SER A 71 6.21 9.13 9.32
CA SER A 71 5.07 8.34 9.80
C SER A 71 4.93 7.06 8.98
N VAL A 72 4.36 6.04 9.60
CA VAL A 72 3.99 4.78 8.94
C VAL A 72 2.51 4.56 9.13
N TYR A 73 1.82 4.34 8.03
CA TYR A 73 0.44 3.90 8.03
C TYR A 73 0.38 2.46 7.50
N VAL A 74 -0.04 1.56 8.37
CA VAL A 74 -0.32 0.17 7.98
C VAL A 74 -1.76 0.09 7.54
N THR A 75 -1.98 -0.10 6.24
CA THR A 75 -3.32 -0.29 5.72
C THR A 75 -3.84 -1.63 6.21
N GLU A 76 -4.84 -1.59 7.05
CA GLU A 76 -5.50 -2.79 7.54
C GLU A 76 -6.09 -3.59 6.38
N ASN A 77 -5.96 -4.91 6.48
CA ASN A 77 -6.71 -5.76 5.59
C ASN A 77 -8.19 -5.41 5.77
N PHE A 78 -8.91 -5.26 4.66
CA PHE A 78 -10.34 -5.09 4.70
C PHE A 78 -10.94 -6.09 5.69
N ASN A 79 -11.47 -5.56 6.76
CA ASN A 79 -12.11 -6.38 7.77
C ASN A 79 -13.63 -6.31 7.55
N ALA A 80 -14.21 -7.42 7.16
CA ALA A 80 -15.67 -7.49 6.97
C ALA A 80 -16.46 -7.17 8.26
N VAL A 81 -15.81 -7.25 9.43
CA VAL A 81 -16.41 -6.84 10.71
C VAL A 81 -16.63 -5.33 10.75
N ASP A 82 -15.68 -4.54 10.23
CA ASP A 82 -15.83 -3.09 10.19
C ASP A 82 -16.91 -2.67 9.19
N ALA A 83 -17.05 -3.41 8.09
CA ALA A 83 -18.14 -3.21 7.13
C ALA A 83 -19.51 -3.53 7.74
N ALA A 84 -19.63 -4.57 8.58
CA ALA A 84 -20.88 -4.96 9.23
C ALA A 84 -21.28 -4.04 10.40
N SER A 85 -20.35 -3.24 10.92
CA SER A 85 -20.59 -2.36 12.08
C SER A 85 -21.28 -1.05 11.74
N PHE A 86 -21.40 -0.71 10.44
CA PHE A 86 -22.05 0.52 10.00
C PHE A 86 -23.31 0.23 9.18
N PRO A 87 -24.48 0.79 9.53
CA PRO A 87 -25.67 0.72 8.69
C PRO A 87 -25.37 1.25 7.29
N GLY A 88 -25.60 0.44 6.25
CA GLY A 88 -25.25 0.77 4.86
C GLY A 88 -23.89 0.25 4.40
N ALA A 89 -23.21 -0.54 5.22
CA ALA A 89 -21.94 -1.22 4.87
C ALA A 89 -22.08 -2.30 3.79
N GLU A 90 -23.30 -2.56 3.36
CA GLU A 90 -23.65 -3.56 2.33
C GLU A 90 -22.98 -3.30 0.97
N HIS A 91 -22.44 -2.11 0.77
CA HIS A 91 -21.92 -1.64 -0.51
C HIS A 91 -20.39 -1.51 -0.58
N GLY A 92 -19.63 -2.10 0.33
CA GLY A 92 -18.18 -2.22 0.14
C GLY A 92 -17.31 -1.75 1.29
N VAL A 93 -16.03 -1.83 1.07
CA VAL A 93 -14.95 -1.51 1.99
C VAL A 93 -15.12 -0.12 2.59
N GLY A 94 -15.18 -0.04 3.90
CA GLY A 94 -15.35 1.22 4.61
C GLY A 94 -16.76 1.82 4.52
N GLY A 95 -17.73 1.04 4.02
CA GLY A 95 -19.15 1.33 4.03
C GLY A 95 -19.52 2.73 3.54
N PHE A 96 -19.37 3.67 4.42
CA PHE A 96 -19.86 5.04 4.23
C PHE A 96 -18.85 5.97 3.52
N PHE A 97 -17.55 5.68 3.58
CA PHE A 97 -16.54 6.59 3.08
C PHE A 97 -15.83 6.10 1.80
N PRO A 98 -15.41 7.03 0.91
CA PRO A 98 -14.59 6.68 -0.24
C PRO A 98 -13.29 5.98 0.18
N MET A 99 -12.84 5.02 -0.63
CA MET A 99 -11.63 4.25 -0.37
C MET A 99 -10.41 5.11 -0.05
N MET A 100 -10.27 6.24 -0.73
CA MET A 100 -9.10 7.11 -0.60
C MET A 100 -9.08 7.93 0.70
N GLN A 101 -10.20 8.02 1.44
CA GLN A 101 -10.28 8.84 2.65
C GLN A 101 -9.26 8.41 3.72
N GLN A 102 -9.04 7.12 3.89
CA GLN A 102 -8.07 6.61 4.86
C GLN A 102 -6.65 7.10 4.56
N PHE A 103 -6.30 7.18 3.28
CA PHE A 103 -4.97 7.63 2.84
C PHE A 103 -4.81 9.13 3.00
N TRP A 104 -5.85 9.91 2.71
CA TRP A 104 -5.87 11.35 3.01
C TRP A 104 -5.70 11.63 4.50
N LYS A 105 -6.36 10.88 5.37
CA LYS A 105 -6.25 11.06 6.83
C LYS A 105 -4.88 10.72 7.38
N ALA A 106 -4.20 9.76 6.76
CA ALA A 106 -2.88 9.30 7.19
C ALA A 106 -1.73 10.12 6.57
N LEU A 107 -2.03 10.96 5.58
CA LEU A 107 -1.04 11.77 4.89
C LEU A 107 -0.40 12.77 5.84
N GLY A 108 0.92 12.74 5.94
CA GLY A 108 1.69 13.75 6.66
C GLY A 108 1.76 15.08 5.91
N GLY A 109 2.02 16.16 6.62
CA GLY A 109 2.19 17.47 6.02
C GLY A 109 3.44 17.58 5.13
N ARG A 110 3.57 18.68 4.41
CA ARG A 110 4.77 18.96 3.60
C ARG A 110 6.02 18.96 4.48
N GLY A 111 7.11 18.48 3.93
CA GLY A 111 8.37 18.31 4.66
C GLY A 111 8.42 17.04 5.53
N THR A 112 7.44 16.15 5.41
CA THR A 112 7.44 14.85 6.09
C THR A 112 7.45 13.69 5.11
N ILE A 113 7.82 12.50 5.58
CA ILE A 113 7.74 11.26 4.85
C ILE A 113 6.61 10.41 5.43
N THR A 114 5.67 9.99 4.60
CA THR A 114 4.63 9.03 4.97
C THR A 114 4.87 7.71 4.24
N PHE A 115 5.13 6.66 5.00
CA PHE A 115 5.20 5.30 4.49
C PHE A 115 3.82 4.63 4.58
N TYR A 116 3.39 4.00 3.50
CA TYR A 116 2.21 3.15 3.48
C TYR A 116 2.64 1.69 3.33
N ASP A 117 2.47 0.89 4.39
CA ASP A 117 2.57 -0.58 4.31
C ASP A 117 1.25 -1.11 3.75
N ARG A 118 1.27 -1.45 2.48
CA ARG A 118 0.10 -1.62 1.61
C ARG A 118 -0.62 -0.30 1.37
N GLY A 119 -0.61 0.14 0.17
CA GLY A 119 -1.26 1.38 -0.25
C GLY A 119 -2.61 1.14 -0.91
N TRP A 120 -2.99 2.10 -1.70
CA TRP A 120 -4.28 2.13 -2.40
C TRP A 120 -4.43 1.10 -3.50
N TYR A 121 -3.33 0.60 -4.09
CA TYR A 121 -3.41 -0.47 -5.09
C TYR A 121 -3.82 -1.80 -4.45
N THR A 122 -3.23 -2.17 -3.33
CA THR A 122 -3.66 -3.33 -2.54
C THR A 122 -5.11 -3.17 -2.10
N SER A 123 -5.52 -1.98 -1.65
CA SER A 123 -6.89 -1.70 -1.24
C SER A 123 -7.88 -1.81 -2.40
N ALA A 124 -7.52 -1.33 -3.60
CA ALA A 124 -8.36 -1.46 -4.80
C ALA A 124 -8.59 -2.93 -5.17
N VAL A 125 -7.53 -3.74 -5.17
CA VAL A 125 -7.62 -5.18 -5.45
C VAL A 125 -8.42 -5.91 -4.38
N GLN A 126 -8.16 -5.63 -3.10
CA GLN A 126 -8.91 -6.23 -2.01
C GLN A 126 -10.39 -5.87 -2.09
N ARG A 127 -10.72 -4.61 -2.34
CA ARG A 127 -12.11 -4.16 -2.51
C ARG A 127 -12.80 -4.93 -3.63
N MET A 128 -12.17 -5.10 -4.78
CA MET A 128 -12.70 -5.89 -5.88
C MET A 128 -12.97 -7.34 -5.44
N LEU A 129 -12.02 -7.97 -4.78
CA LEU A 129 -12.13 -9.35 -4.33
C LEU A 129 -13.22 -9.53 -3.26
N TYR A 130 -13.36 -8.61 -2.34
CA TYR A 130 -14.29 -8.73 -1.21
C TYR A 130 -15.73 -8.31 -1.54
N THR A 131 -15.96 -7.40 -2.48
CA THR A 131 -17.31 -7.06 -2.93
C THR A 131 -18.01 -8.22 -3.63
N GLN A 132 -17.26 -9.23 -4.05
CA GLN A 132 -17.79 -10.43 -4.70
C GLN A 132 -18.17 -11.54 -3.74
N PHE A 133 -17.69 -11.48 -2.49
CA PHE A 133 -17.85 -12.58 -1.54
C PHE A 133 -19.12 -12.51 -0.69
N GLY A 134 -20.11 -11.72 -1.02
CA GLY A 134 -21.48 -11.63 -0.51
C GLY A 134 -21.86 -12.27 0.84
N GLU A 135 -21.13 -13.24 1.31
CA GLU A 135 -21.26 -13.86 2.62
C GLU A 135 -19.90 -14.09 3.28
N VAL A 136 -19.53 -13.19 4.16
CA VAL A 136 -18.42 -13.40 5.08
C VAL A 136 -18.90 -14.23 6.25
N LYS A 137 -18.47 -15.49 6.32
CA LYS A 137 -18.75 -16.33 7.48
C LYS A 137 -17.84 -15.95 8.63
N ILE A 138 -18.42 -15.40 9.69
CA ILE A 138 -17.74 -15.11 10.94
C ILE A 138 -17.95 -16.28 11.91
N LYS A 139 -16.86 -16.89 12.39
CA LYS A 139 -16.89 -17.87 13.45
C LYS A 139 -15.96 -17.43 14.58
N ASN A 140 -16.54 -17.28 15.78
CA ASN A 140 -15.82 -16.82 16.98
C ASN A 140 -15.07 -15.47 16.77
N GLY A 141 -15.68 -14.49 16.11
CA GLY A 141 -15.08 -13.19 15.84
C GLY A 141 -13.96 -13.19 14.80
N LYS A 142 -13.68 -14.32 14.14
CA LYS A 142 -12.69 -14.43 13.08
C LYS A 142 -13.36 -14.64 11.73
N VAL A 143 -12.92 -13.87 10.75
CA VAL A 143 -13.32 -14.04 9.35
C VAL A 143 -12.69 -15.32 8.80
N LEU A 144 -13.52 -16.26 8.37
CA LEU A 144 -13.05 -17.49 7.73
C LEU A 144 -12.96 -17.28 6.22
N HIS A 145 -11.76 -17.17 5.70
CA HIS A 145 -11.49 -17.22 4.27
C HIS A 145 -10.92 -18.59 3.88
N PRO A 146 -11.74 -19.54 3.42
CA PRO A 146 -11.20 -20.78 2.87
C PRO A 146 -10.34 -20.45 1.64
N ARG A 147 -9.13 -21.01 1.55
CA ARG A 147 -8.24 -20.82 0.38
C ARG A 147 -8.94 -21.13 -0.96
N ALA A 148 -9.83 -22.11 -0.97
CA ALA A 148 -10.66 -22.45 -2.13
C ALA A 148 -11.61 -21.31 -2.55
N THR A 149 -12.10 -20.52 -1.60
CA THR A 149 -12.99 -19.38 -1.86
C THR A 149 -12.23 -18.23 -2.52
N VAL A 150 -10.99 -17.98 -2.10
CA VAL A 150 -10.12 -16.95 -2.73
C VAL A 150 -9.79 -17.33 -4.17
N ALA A 151 -9.41 -18.59 -4.43
CA ALA A 151 -9.11 -19.06 -5.78
C ALA A 151 -10.34 -19.01 -6.72
N ARG A 152 -11.54 -19.26 -6.19
CA ARG A 152 -12.80 -19.10 -6.92
C ARG A 152 -13.07 -17.66 -7.25
N ALA A 153 -12.91 -16.76 -6.28
CA ALA A 153 -13.12 -15.35 -6.47
C ALA A 153 -12.16 -14.71 -7.48
N VAL A 154 -10.89 -15.12 -7.46
CA VAL A 154 -9.93 -14.66 -8.47
C VAL A 154 -10.37 -15.07 -9.89
N ARG A 155 -10.98 -16.25 -10.04
CA ARG A 155 -11.56 -16.65 -11.35
C ARG A 155 -12.80 -15.86 -11.72
N GLU A 156 -13.71 -15.66 -10.77
CA GLU A 156 -14.94 -14.90 -10.98
C GLU A 156 -14.65 -13.40 -11.16
N ALA A 157 -13.56 -12.89 -10.55
CA ALA A 157 -13.06 -11.51 -10.74
C ALA A 157 -12.55 -11.24 -12.16
N ALA A 158 -12.20 -12.27 -12.91
CA ALA A 158 -11.85 -12.14 -14.32
C ALA A 158 -13.05 -11.84 -15.24
N GLU A 159 -14.27 -11.83 -14.72
CA GLU A 159 -15.44 -11.40 -15.47
C GLU A 159 -15.45 -9.87 -15.68
N GLU A 160 -15.88 -9.41 -16.86
CA GLU A 160 -15.74 -8.02 -17.33
C GLU A 160 -16.23 -6.95 -16.36
N ARG A 161 -17.37 -7.15 -15.70
CA ARG A 161 -17.94 -6.17 -14.74
C ARG A 161 -17.09 -5.93 -13.49
N HIS A 162 -16.22 -6.87 -13.12
CA HIS A 162 -15.33 -6.73 -11.97
C HIS A 162 -14.06 -6.00 -12.34
N ILE A 163 -13.63 -6.17 -13.59
CA ILE A 163 -12.53 -5.42 -14.16
C ILE A 163 -12.87 -3.93 -14.24
N ASP A 164 -14.11 -3.58 -14.56
CA ASP A 164 -14.53 -2.18 -14.62
C ASP A 164 -14.52 -1.51 -13.23
N ALA A 165 -14.94 -2.21 -12.19
CA ALA A 165 -14.85 -1.72 -10.82
C ALA A 165 -13.39 -1.50 -10.39
N LEU A 166 -12.49 -2.42 -10.75
CA LEU A 166 -11.06 -2.26 -10.52
C LEU A 166 -10.48 -1.07 -11.30
N ARG A 167 -10.83 -0.94 -12.58
CA ARG A 167 -10.41 0.21 -13.41
C ARG A 167 -10.84 1.54 -12.79
N GLY A 168 -12.09 1.63 -12.28
CA GLY A 168 -12.57 2.82 -11.59
C GLY A 168 -11.78 3.12 -10.32
N ALA A 169 -11.44 2.10 -9.52
CA ALA A 169 -10.61 2.26 -8.33
C ALA A 169 -9.17 2.68 -8.67
N LEU A 170 -8.59 2.12 -9.74
CA LEU A 170 -7.27 2.50 -10.22
C LEU A 170 -7.24 3.93 -10.81
N ALA A 171 -8.30 4.35 -11.49
CA ALA A 171 -8.44 5.73 -11.97
C ALA A 171 -8.48 6.70 -10.78
N SER A 172 -9.29 6.41 -9.74
CA SER A 172 -9.30 7.20 -8.50
C SER A 172 -7.94 7.26 -7.80
N SER A 173 -7.17 6.18 -7.86
CA SER A 173 -5.80 6.14 -7.34
C SER A 173 -4.85 7.05 -8.14
N ALA A 174 -4.98 7.06 -9.46
CA ALA A 174 -4.19 7.94 -10.33
C ALA A 174 -4.55 9.42 -10.12
N ASP A 175 -5.83 9.75 -9.95
CA ASP A 175 -6.28 11.10 -9.62
C ASP A 175 -5.73 11.56 -8.26
N PHE A 176 -5.70 10.67 -7.27
CA PHE A 176 -5.11 10.94 -5.97
C PHE A 176 -3.61 11.23 -6.07
N GLU A 177 -2.86 10.40 -6.78
CA GLU A 177 -1.43 10.61 -7.01
C GLU A 177 -1.17 11.92 -7.75
N LYS A 178 -2.01 12.23 -8.75
CA LYS A 178 -1.91 13.50 -9.46
C LYS A 178 -2.12 14.69 -8.52
N GLN A 179 -3.14 14.65 -7.66
CA GLN A 179 -3.39 15.72 -6.69
C GLN A 179 -2.21 15.89 -5.72
N LEU A 180 -1.61 14.78 -5.25
CA LEU A 180 -0.43 14.83 -4.41
C LEU A 180 0.76 15.49 -5.13
N THR A 181 1.02 15.10 -6.37
CA THR A 181 2.14 15.65 -7.15
C THR A 181 1.92 17.11 -7.53
N ASP A 182 0.68 17.48 -7.88
CA ASP A 182 0.31 18.87 -8.16
C ASP A 182 0.48 19.75 -6.90
N ASP A 183 0.28 19.20 -5.70
CA ASP A 183 0.51 19.88 -4.42
C ASP A 183 1.96 19.79 -3.92
N GLY A 184 2.90 19.32 -4.72
CA GLY A 184 4.33 19.30 -4.43
C GLY A 184 4.80 18.14 -3.57
N TYR A 185 4.06 17.03 -3.53
CA TYR A 185 4.54 15.78 -2.97
C TYR A 185 5.30 14.95 -4.02
N VAL A 186 6.28 14.20 -3.56
CA VAL A 186 6.93 13.16 -4.35
C VAL A 186 6.33 11.81 -3.95
N VAL A 187 5.83 11.07 -4.93
CA VAL A 187 5.25 9.73 -4.73
C VAL A 187 6.22 8.67 -5.24
N VAL A 188 6.67 7.80 -4.35
CA VAL A 188 7.57 6.67 -4.65
C VAL A 188 6.85 5.36 -4.38
N LYS A 189 6.93 4.43 -5.32
CA LYS A 189 6.23 3.14 -5.24
C LYS A 189 7.20 1.99 -5.37
N PHE A 190 7.18 1.08 -4.39
CA PHE A 190 7.91 -0.17 -4.40
C PHE A 190 6.94 -1.34 -4.47
N PHE A 191 7.15 -2.24 -5.41
CA PHE A 191 6.49 -3.54 -5.44
C PHE A 191 7.49 -4.60 -4.98
N VAL A 192 7.26 -5.15 -3.78
CA VAL A 192 8.16 -6.14 -3.18
C VAL A 192 7.70 -7.54 -3.58
N HIS A 193 8.56 -8.23 -4.31
CA HIS A 193 8.37 -9.58 -4.81
C HIS A 193 9.34 -10.56 -4.14
N VAL A 194 8.94 -11.83 -3.98
CA VAL A 194 9.75 -12.97 -3.53
C VAL A 194 9.51 -14.15 -4.45
#